data_781b9de6dc47702ca82cd41bc0f9e72a
#
_entry.id   781b9de6dc47702ca82cd41bc0f9e72a
#
_cell.length_a   1.000
_cell.length_b   1.000
_cell.length_c   1.000
_cell.angle_alpha   90.00
_cell.angle_beta   90.00
_cell.angle_gamma   90.00
#
_symmetry.space_group_name_H-M   'P 1'
#
loop_
_entity.id
_entity.type
_entity.pdbx_description
1 polymer ?
#
loop_
_entity_poly.entity_id
_entity_poly.type
_entity_poly.pdbx_seq_one_letter_code
_entity_poly.pdbx_strand_id
1 'polypeptide(L)'
;MLFRSFFDGDPAAYNYNEIILCYPGLLAITTNRIAHELHLLGVPLIPRMMTEYAHSKTGIDIHPGATIGKNFFIDHGTGIVVGETTIIGDNVKVYQGVTIGALSTRGGQKLKGVKRHPTIEDNVIIYAGASILGGETVIGRGAVIGSNAFITSSIEPGARVSIKNQELSIRTGERKELVASEMETDPSWFYVI
;
A
#
# COMPACT_ATOMS: atom_id res chain seq x y z
N MET A 1 -16.81 0.50 -11.05
CA MET A 1 -16.47 -0.94 -11.17
C MET A 1 -14.98 -1.10 -10.97
N LEU A 2 -14.53 -2.11 -10.23
CA LEU A 2 -13.14 -2.29 -9.82
C LEU A 2 -12.17 -2.29 -11.01
N PHE A 3 -12.40 -3.10 -12.04
CA PHE A 3 -11.54 -3.18 -13.24
C PHE A 3 -11.42 -1.85 -14.00
N ARG A 4 -12.42 -0.96 -13.89
CA ARG A 4 -12.36 0.37 -14.53
C ARG A 4 -11.31 1.26 -13.86
N SER A 5 -11.18 1.22 -12.53
CA SER A 5 -10.16 1.99 -11.84
C SER A 5 -8.74 1.53 -12.19
N PHE A 6 -8.57 0.24 -12.50
CA PHE A 6 -7.30 -0.28 -13.01
C PHE A 6 -7.00 0.22 -14.42
N PHE A 7 -8.00 0.20 -15.30
CA PHE A 7 -7.83 0.69 -16.67
C PHE A 7 -7.57 2.20 -16.74
N ASP A 8 -8.33 2.97 -15.99
CA ASP A 8 -8.18 4.43 -15.95
C ASP A 8 -6.88 4.86 -15.24
N GLY A 9 -6.30 3.98 -14.44
CA GLY A 9 -5.09 4.24 -13.64
C GLY A 9 -3.78 3.82 -14.27
N ASP A 10 -3.81 2.95 -15.29
CA ASP A 10 -2.62 2.40 -15.95
C ASP A 10 -2.62 2.68 -17.45
N PRO A 11 -1.74 3.60 -17.93
CA PRO A 11 -1.64 3.91 -19.36
C PRO A 11 -1.14 2.73 -20.22
N ALA A 12 -0.55 1.69 -19.63
CA ALA A 12 -0.08 0.49 -20.32
C ALA A 12 -1.22 -0.52 -20.60
N ALA A 13 -2.36 -0.38 -19.93
CA ALA A 13 -3.48 -1.30 -20.07
C ALA A 13 -4.14 -1.20 -21.46
N TYR A 14 -4.11 -2.29 -22.22
CA TYR A 14 -4.66 -2.33 -23.58
C TYR A 14 -6.21 -2.31 -23.59
N ASN A 15 -6.85 -3.09 -22.69
CA ASN A 15 -8.32 -3.16 -22.57
C ASN A 15 -8.75 -3.79 -21.23
N TYR A 16 -10.06 -3.81 -20.97
CA TYR A 16 -10.62 -4.39 -19.75
C TYR A 16 -10.39 -5.91 -19.61
N ASN A 17 -10.29 -6.65 -20.70
CA ASN A 17 -10.05 -8.09 -20.64
C ASN A 17 -8.63 -8.38 -20.14
N GLU A 18 -7.66 -7.59 -20.57
CA GLU A 18 -6.29 -7.67 -20.07
C GLU A 18 -6.25 -7.44 -18.55
N ILE A 19 -6.92 -6.40 -18.07
CA ILE A 19 -7.02 -6.14 -16.63
C ILE A 19 -7.59 -7.34 -15.87
N ILE A 20 -8.70 -7.91 -16.38
CA ILE A 20 -9.41 -9.02 -15.72
C ILE A 20 -8.55 -10.29 -15.69
N LEU A 21 -7.83 -10.56 -16.75
CA LEU A 21 -7.11 -11.83 -16.91
C LEU A 21 -5.65 -11.80 -16.42
N CYS A 22 -5.02 -10.63 -16.41
CA CYS A 22 -3.57 -10.53 -16.22
C CYS A 22 -3.15 -9.78 -14.94
N TYR A 23 -4.00 -8.89 -14.39
CA TYR A 23 -3.58 -8.04 -13.28
C TYR A 23 -3.67 -8.76 -11.92
N PRO A 24 -2.54 -8.96 -11.22
CA PRO A 24 -2.53 -9.67 -9.94
C PRO A 24 -3.32 -8.92 -8.84
N GLY A 25 -3.32 -7.59 -8.88
CA GLY A 25 -4.08 -6.77 -7.94
C GLY A 25 -5.58 -7.05 -7.99
N LEU A 26 -6.14 -7.33 -9.17
CA LEU A 26 -7.57 -7.66 -9.30
C LEU A 26 -7.90 -9.00 -8.63
N LEU A 27 -7.06 -10.02 -8.80
CA LEU A 27 -7.22 -11.31 -8.12
C LEU A 27 -7.16 -11.15 -6.60
N ALA A 28 -6.17 -10.44 -6.10
CA ALA A 28 -5.99 -10.21 -4.66
C ALA A 28 -7.18 -9.49 -4.04
N ILE A 29 -7.64 -8.39 -4.65
CA ILE A 29 -8.76 -7.59 -4.13
C ILE A 29 -10.07 -8.38 -4.22
N THR A 30 -10.34 -9.07 -5.32
CA THR A 30 -11.57 -9.86 -5.48
C THR A 30 -11.65 -10.96 -4.42
N THR A 31 -10.55 -11.67 -4.21
CA THR A 31 -10.47 -12.70 -3.17
C THR A 31 -10.65 -12.10 -1.77
N ASN A 32 -9.99 -10.96 -1.49
CA ASN A 32 -10.12 -10.28 -0.20
C ASN A 32 -11.57 -9.85 0.06
N ARG A 33 -12.29 -9.31 -0.91
CA ARG A 33 -13.69 -8.89 -0.72
C ARG A 33 -14.59 -10.04 -0.31
N ILE A 34 -14.45 -11.21 -0.92
CA ILE A 34 -15.23 -12.40 -0.54
C ILE A 34 -14.80 -12.89 0.84
N ALA A 35 -13.49 -12.94 1.10
CA ALA A 35 -12.94 -13.36 2.37
C ALA A 35 -13.33 -12.42 3.52
N HIS A 36 -13.43 -11.12 3.26
CA HIS A 36 -13.87 -10.11 4.23
C HIS A 36 -15.32 -10.36 4.68
N GLU A 37 -16.23 -10.60 3.74
CA GLU A 37 -17.64 -10.92 4.08
C GLU A 37 -17.74 -12.19 4.95
N LEU A 38 -16.99 -13.22 4.61
CA LEU A 38 -16.94 -14.45 5.42
C LEU A 38 -16.30 -14.18 6.81
N HIS A 39 -15.32 -13.31 6.87
CA HIS A 39 -14.71 -12.89 8.14
C HIS A 39 -15.70 -12.15 9.03
N LEU A 40 -16.50 -11.23 8.47
CA LEU A 40 -17.55 -10.52 9.20
C LEU A 40 -18.65 -11.47 9.71
N LEU A 41 -18.95 -12.54 8.98
CA LEU A 41 -19.87 -13.60 9.39
C LEU A 41 -19.28 -14.53 10.48
N GLY A 42 -18.03 -14.31 10.89
CA GLY A 42 -17.36 -15.11 11.92
C GLY A 42 -16.93 -16.51 11.44
N VAL A 43 -16.85 -16.74 10.13
CA VAL A 43 -16.38 -18.04 9.59
C VAL A 43 -14.91 -18.23 9.97
N PRO A 44 -14.56 -19.29 10.68
CA PRO A 44 -13.17 -19.53 11.09
C PRO A 44 -12.33 -20.07 9.92
N LEU A 45 -11.03 -19.76 9.90
CA LEU A 45 -9.99 -20.28 9.00
C LEU A 45 -10.18 -19.94 7.52
N ILE A 46 -11.35 -20.21 6.93
CA ILE A 46 -11.60 -20.08 5.48
C ILE A 46 -11.22 -18.68 4.94
N PRO A 47 -11.64 -17.55 5.57
CA PRO A 47 -11.24 -16.23 5.07
C PRO A 47 -9.71 -16.07 4.98
N ARG A 48 -8.99 -16.54 6.00
CA ARG A 48 -7.53 -16.46 6.02
C ARG A 48 -6.91 -17.38 4.96
N MET A 49 -7.40 -18.60 4.81
CA MET A 49 -6.91 -19.52 3.76
C MET A 49 -7.09 -18.93 2.36
N MET A 50 -8.21 -18.25 2.10
CA MET A 50 -8.47 -17.59 0.81
C MET A 50 -7.47 -16.47 0.56
N THR A 51 -7.23 -15.58 1.52
CA THR A 51 -6.28 -14.48 1.34
C THR A 51 -4.84 -14.96 1.25
N GLU A 52 -4.43 -15.99 1.99
CA GLU A 52 -3.11 -16.62 1.85
C GLU A 52 -2.92 -17.29 0.48
N TYR A 53 -3.97 -17.91 -0.05
CA TYR A 53 -3.92 -18.44 -1.42
C TYR A 53 -3.68 -17.32 -2.44
N ALA A 54 -4.42 -16.21 -2.35
CA ALA A 54 -4.20 -15.07 -3.22
C ALA A 54 -2.81 -14.47 -3.05
N HIS A 55 -2.34 -14.33 -1.80
CA HIS A 55 -0.97 -13.89 -1.48
C HIS A 55 0.08 -14.79 -2.15
N SER A 56 -0.06 -16.10 -2.06
CA SER A 56 0.87 -17.05 -2.70
C SER A 56 0.95 -16.92 -4.22
N LYS A 57 -0.09 -16.41 -4.88
CA LYS A 57 -0.17 -16.23 -6.33
C LYS A 57 0.25 -14.86 -6.82
N THR A 58 0.09 -13.85 -5.98
CA THR A 58 0.23 -12.43 -6.38
C THR A 58 1.36 -11.70 -5.68
N GLY A 59 1.86 -12.23 -4.56
CA GLY A 59 2.76 -11.51 -3.66
C GLY A 59 2.09 -10.35 -2.90
N ILE A 60 0.74 -10.29 -2.88
CA ILE A 60 -0.05 -9.24 -2.23
C ILE A 60 -0.74 -9.83 -1.00
N ASP A 61 -0.31 -9.41 0.19
CA ASP A 61 -0.87 -9.86 1.47
C ASP A 61 -1.92 -8.86 1.99
N ILE A 62 -3.20 -9.22 1.91
CA ILE A 62 -4.30 -8.42 2.47
C ILE A 62 -5.05 -9.27 3.49
N HIS A 63 -5.00 -8.88 4.76
CA HIS A 63 -5.73 -9.59 5.82
C HIS A 63 -7.24 -9.49 5.59
N PRO A 64 -8.03 -10.57 5.78
CA PRO A 64 -9.48 -10.55 5.55
C PRO A 64 -10.24 -9.59 6.48
N GLY A 65 -9.66 -9.19 7.63
CA GLY A 65 -10.22 -8.19 8.53
C GLY A 65 -10.08 -6.74 8.06
N ALA A 66 -9.24 -6.47 7.06
CA ALA A 66 -9.08 -5.13 6.51
C ALA A 66 -10.36 -4.65 5.83
N THR A 67 -10.81 -3.43 6.15
CA THR A 67 -11.96 -2.79 5.51
C THR A 67 -11.48 -1.92 4.35
N ILE A 68 -11.94 -2.22 3.13
CA ILE A 68 -11.46 -1.55 1.91
C ILE A 68 -12.65 -0.97 1.13
N GLY A 69 -12.59 0.34 0.87
CA GLY A 69 -13.58 1.10 0.12
C GLY A 69 -13.64 0.73 -1.36
N LYS A 70 -14.41 1.50 -2.14
CA LYS A 70 -14.62 1.27 -3.58
C LYS A 70 -13.41 1.71 -4.39
N ASN A 71 -13.27 1.11 -5.58
CA ASN A 71 -12.27 1.50 -6.58
C ASN A 71 -10.82 1.50 -6.03
N PHE A 72 -10.53 0.60 -5.08
CA PHE A 72 -9.18 0.40 -4.60
C PHE A 72 -8.30 -0.15 -5.73
N PHE A 73 -7.24 0.55 -6.06
CA PHE A 73 -6.34 0.22 -7.16
C PHE A 73 -4.97 -0.21 -6.63
N ILE A 74 -4.49 -1.36 -7.11
CA ILE A 74 -3.13 -1.85 -6.87
C ILE A 74 -2.41 -1.92 -8.20
N ASP A 75 -1.29 -1.20 -8.31
CA ASP A 75 -0.38 -1.31 -9.45
C ASP A 75 0.82 -2.18 -9.09
N HIS A 76 1.23 -3.07 -10.02
CA HIS A 76 2.22 -4.13 -9.84
C HIS A 76 1.92 -5.06 -8.66
N GLY A 77 1.96 -4.56 -7.46
CA GLY A 77 1.40 -5.16 -6.24
C GLY A 77 2.35 -6.01 -5.42
N THR A 78 3.36 -6.64 -5.99
CA THR A 78 4.26 -7.53 -5.24
C THR A 78 4.83 -6.86 -3.99
N GLY A 79 4.73 -7.54 -2.85
CA GLY A 79 5.23 -7.06 -1.57
C GLY A 79 4.31 -6.07 -0.84
N ILE A 80 3.09 -5.84 -1.30
CA ILE A 80 2.08 -5.10 -0.54
C ILE A 80 1.65 -5.92 0.68
N VAL A 81 1.57 -5.25 1.84
CA VAL A 81 1.03 -5.81 3.09
C VAL A 81 -0.03 -4.88 3.66
N VAL A 82 -1.24 -5.40 3.86
CA VAL A 82 -2.37 -4.68 4.49
C VAL A 82 -2.84 -5.44 5.72
N GLY A 83 -2.60 -4.85 6.90
CA GLY A 83 -2.89 -5.49 8.19
C GLY A 83 -4.37 -5.53 8.57
N GLU A 84 -4.71 -6.40 9.53
CA GLU A 84 -6.08 -6.77 9.94
C GLU A 84 -7.02 -5.60 10.24
N THR A 85 -6.56 -4.59 10.97
CA THR A 85 -7.41 -3.49 11.42
C THR A 85 -7.25 -2.22 10.57
N THR A 86 -6.71 -2.37 9.35
CA THR A 86 -6.60 -1.28 8.38
C THR A 86 -7.99 -0.87 7.89
N ILE A 87 -8.18 0.43 7.72
CA ILE A 87 -9.34 1.01 7.06
C ILE A 87 -8.84 1.80 5.86
N ILE A 88 -9.34 1.49 4.68
CA ILE A 88 -9.01 2.17 3.42
C ILE A 88 -10.30 2.72 2.82
N GLY A 89 -10.30 4.01 2.50
CA GLY A 89 -11.41 4.71 1.86
C GLY A 89 -11.57 4.40 0.36
N ASP A 90 -12.37 5.21 -0.29
CA ASP A 90 -12.68 5.08 -1.71
C ASP A 90 -11.57 5.67 -2.60
N ASN A 91 -11.36 5.10 -3.80
CA ASN A 91 -10.44 5.58 -4.84
C ASN A 91 -8.97 5.68 -4.39
N VAL A 92 -8.54 4.86 -3.45
CA VAL A 92 -7.15 4.81 -3.00
C VAL A 92 -6.31 4.03 -4.00
N LYS A 93 -5.10 4.54 -4.31
CA LYS A 93 -4.12 3.89 -5.19
C LYS A 93 -2.88 3.49 -4.40
N VAL A 94 -2.42 2.25 -4.59
CA VAL A 94 -1.26 1.70 -3.88
C VAL A 94 -0.34 0.98 -4.86
N TYR A 95 0.95 1.23 -4.74
CA TYR A 95 1.99 0.63 -5.58
C TYR A 95 2.73 -0.49 -4.82
N GLN A 96 3.57 -1.23 -5.55
CA GLN A 96 4.32 -2.37 -5.02
C GLN A 96 5.14 -2.05 -3.76
N GLY A 97 5.31 -3.05 -2.89
CA GLY A 97 6.14 -2.95 -1.69
C GLY A 97 5.58 -2.08 -0.56
N VAL A 98 4.37 -1.54 -0.70
CA VAL A 98 3.75 -0.71 0.34
C VAL A 98 3.33 -1.57 1.53
N THR A 99 3.67 -1.11 2.74
CA THR A 99 3.23 -1.73 3.99
C THR A 99 2.30 -0.80 4.76
N ILE A 100 1.07 -1.26 5.02
CA ILE A 100 0.11 -0.62 5.93
C ILE A 100 -0.01 -1.51 7.16
N GLY A 101 0.84 -1.24 8.16
CA GLY A 101 1.18 -2.17 9.23
C GLY A 101 0.96 -1.64 10.64
N ALA A 102 1.21 -2.50 11.63
CA ALA A 102 1.25 -2.11 13.04
C ALA A 102 2.63 -1.51 13.38
N LEU A 103 2.65 -0.52 14.27
CA LEU A 103 3.89 0.07 14.76
C LEU A 103 4.70 -0.94 15.61
N SER A 104 4.01 -1.81 16.34
CA SER A 104 4.62 -2.87 17.13
C SER A 104 3.64 -4.03 17.32
N THR A 105 4.16 -5.25 17.26
CA THR A 105 3.42 -6.48 17.55
C THR A 105 3.86 -7.17 18.84
N ARG A 106 4.71 -6.50 19.65
CA ARG A 106 5.27 -7.08 20.90
C ARG A 106 4.22 -7.51 21.92
N GLY A 107 3.02 -6.94 21.90
CA GLY A 107 1.90 -7.34 22.75
C GLY A 107 1.30 -8.71 22.42
N GLY A 108 1.63 -9.30 21.26
CA GLY A 108 1.11 -10.60 20.81
C GLY A 108 -0.42 -10.68 20.90
N GLN A 109 -0.96 -11.74 21.50
CA GLN A 109 -2.40 -11.98 21.62
C GLN A 109 -3.18 -10.89 22.42
N LYS A 110 -2.50 -10.09 23.25
CA LYS A 110 -3.12 -8.94 23.94
C LYS A 110 -3.61 -7.85 22.97
N LEU A 111 -3.08 -7.83 21.75
CA LEU A 111 -3.47 -6.89 20.70
C LEU A 111 -4.65 -7.39 19.85
N LYS A 112 -5.21 -8.55 20.14
CA LYS A 112 -6.37 -9.09 19.43
C LYS A 112 -7.57 -8.14 19.58
N GLY A 113 -8.17 -7.75 18.44
CA GLY A 113 -9.31 -6.82 18.41
C GLY A 113 -8.95 -5.34 18.66
N VAL A 114 -7.68 -5.03 18.93
CA VAL A 114 -7.23 -3.63 19.11
C VAL A 114 -6.89 -3.02 17.76
N LYS A 115 -7.36 -1.79 17.51
CA LYS A 115 -6.97 -0.99 16.33
C LYS A 115 -5.47 -0.74 16.40
N ARG A 116 -4.69 -1.32 15.44
CA ARG A 116 -3.22 -1.25 15.42
C ARG A 116 -2.63 -0.93 14.05
N HIS A 117 -3.48 -0.84 13.02
CA HIS A 117 -3.10 -0.51 11.65
C HIS A 117 -3.72 0.82 11.22
N PRO A 118 -3.11 1.57 10.32
CA PRO A 118 -3.54 2.90 9.90
C PRO A 118 -4.95 2.97 9.32
N THR A 119 -5.44 4.20 9.24
CA THR A 119 -6.61 4.58 8.43
C THR A 119 -6.13 5.41 7.24
N ILE A 120 -6.52 5.03 6.05
CA ILE A 120 -6.24 5.73 4.79
C ILE A 120 -7.56 6.29 4.28
N GLU A 121 -7.68 7.60 4.19
CA GLU A 121 -8.91 8.23 3.70
C GLU A 121 -9.03 8.17 2.17
N ASP A 122 -10.13 8.75 1.63
CA ASP A 122 -10.43 8.69 0.21
C ASP A 122 -9.40 9.41 -0.67
N ASN A 123 -9.23 8.94 -1.91
CA ASN A 123 -8.42 9.55 -2.96
C ASN A 123 -6.92 9.68 -2.62
N VAL A 124 -6.43 8.89 -1.68
CA VAL A 124 -5.01 8.85 -1.31
C VAL A 124 -4.22 8.05 -2.34
N ILE A 125 -3.00 8.50 -2.62
CA ILE A 125 -2.03 7.78 -3.46
C ILE A 125 -0.81 7.45 -2.61
N ILE A 126 -0.42 6.15 -2.61
CA ILE A 126 0.75 5.66 -1.85
C ILE A 126 1.71 5.01 -2.82
N TYR A 127 2.85 5.65 -3.06
CA TYR A 127 3.87 5.18 -3.99
C TYR A 127 4.73 4.07 -3.39
N ALA A 128 5.48 3.42 -4.28
CA ALA A 128 6.22 2.19 -4.05
C ALA A 128 7.10 2.20 -2.79
N GLY A 129 7.08 1.09 -2.04
CA GLY A 129 7.95 0.87 -0.89
C GLY A 129 7.64 1.71 0.35
N ALA A 130 6.61 2.55 0.33
CA ALA A 130 6.23 3.33 1.52
C ALA A 130 5.73 2.43 2.65
N SER A 131 6.11 2.75 3.89
CA SER A 131 5.63 2.08 5.10
C SER A 131 4.82 3.06 5.94
N ILE A 132 3.56 2.73 6.21
CA ILE A 132 2.64 3.52 7.02
C ILE A 132 2.22 2.66 8.20
N LEU A 133 2.55 3.09 9.41
CA LEU A 133 2.44 2.25 10.60
C LEU A 133 1.68 2.93 11.74
N GLY A 134 0.92 2.11 12.49
CA GLY A 134 0.29 2.54 13.74
C GLY A 134 -1.22 2.76 13.66
N GLY A 135 -1.95 2.34 14.69
CA GLY A 135 -3.42 2.39 14.73
C GLY A 135 -4.02 3.79 14.78
N GLU A 136 -3.27 4.73 15.33
CA GLU A 136 -3.66 6.15 15.43
C GLU A 136 -3.27 6.96 14.18
N THR A 137 -2.49 6.36 13.27
CA THR A 137 -2.02 7.03 12.05
C THR A 137 -3.17 7.14 11.04
N VAL A 138 -3.48 8.35 10.63
CA VAL A 138 -4.49 8.66 9.61
C VAL A 138 -3.80 9.37 8.44
N ILE A 139 -3.97 8.85 7.25
CA ILE A 139 -3.55 9.55 6.02
C ILE A 139 -4.76 10.26 5.45
N GLY A 140 -4.73 11.59 5.51
CA GLY A 140 -5.86 12.45 5.15
C GLY A 140 -6.22 12.39 3.67
N ARG A 141 -7.48 12.68 3.39
CA ARG A 141 -8.08 12.63 2.05
C ARG A 141 -7.22 13.35 1.00
N GLY A 142 -6.98 12.70 -0.12
CA GLY A 142 -6.24 13.28 -1.25
C GLY A 142 -4.75 13.46 -0.99
N ALA A 143 -4.21 12.96 0.12
CA ALA A 143 -2.78 13.02 0.38
C ALA A 143 -2.01 12.13 -0.60
N VAL A 144 -0.77 12.50 -0.89
CA VAL A 144 0.15 11.76 -1.76
C VAL A 144 1.39 11.40 -0.97
N ILE A 145 1.63 10.10 -0.83
CA ILE A 145 2.79 9.56 -0.10
C ILE A 145 3.83 9.10 -1.11
N GLY A 146 4.98 9.75 -1.10
CA GLY A 146 6.10 9.43 -1.98
C GLY A 146 6.75 8.09 -1.67
N SER A 147 7.50 7.59 -2.66
CA SER A 147 8.17 6.28 -2.58
C SER A 147 9.12 6.20 -1.38
N ASN A 148 9.16 5.00 -0.76
CA ASN A 148 10.03 4.67 0.38
C ASN A 148 9.83 5.55 1.63
N ALA A 149 8.76 6.34 1.71
CA ALA A 149 8.45 7.12 2.90
C ALA A 149 8.13 6.21 4.09
N PHE A 150 8.66 6.55 5.28
CA PHE A 150 8.38 5.84 6.53
C PHE A 150 7.55 6.72 7.44
N ILE A 151 6.27 6.38 7.62
CA ILE A 151 5.27 7.22 8.28
C ILE A 151 4.71 6.53 9.52
N THR A 152 4.80 7.21 10.66
CA THR A 152 4.31 6.74 11.97
C THR A 152 3.39 7.73 12.66
N SER A 153 3.03 8.82 11.96
CA SER A 153 2.12 9.87 12.45
C SER A 153 1.17 10.30 11.34
N SER A 154 0.05 10.90 11.71
CA SER A 154 -0.98 11.32 10.75
C SER A 154 -0.49 12.38 9.77
N ILE A 155 -1.03 12.36 8.56
CA ILE A 155 -0.76 13.27 7.45
C ILE A 155 -2.05 14.01 7.12
N GLU A 156 -1.96 15.33 7.03
CA GLU A 156 -3.10 16.19 6.74
C GLU A 156 -3.69 15.96 5.34
N PRO A 157 -5.00 16.22 5.14
CA PRO A 157 -5.64 16.13 3.84
C PRO A 157 -4.93 16.97 2.77
N GLY A 158 -4.75 16.40 1.57
CA GLY A 158 -4.12 17.06 0.42
C GLY A 158 -2.61 17.24 0.52
N ALA A 159 -1.99 16.83 1.62
CA ALA A 159 -0.54 16.96 1.80
C ALA A 159 0.25 16.05 0.84
N ARG A 160 1.45 16.49 0.47
CA ARG A 160 2.41 15.70 -0.29
C ARG A 160 3.63 15.41 0.56
N VAL A 161 3.93 14.13 0.76
CA VAL A 161 5.09 13.66 1.51
C VAL A 161 6.13 13.14 0.54
N SER A 162 7.34 13.67 0.63
CA SER A 162 8.49 13.19 -0.15
C SER A 162 9.73 13.13 0.73
N ILE A 163 10.64 12.22 0.39
CA ILE A 163 11.95 12.16 1.03
C ILE A 163 12.84 13.23 0.38
N LYS A 164 13.34 14.18 1.17
CA LYS A 164 14.39 15.10 0.71
C LYS A 164 15.74 14.44 0.87
N ASN A 165 16.54 14.43 -0.21
CA ASN A 165 17.94 14.02 -0.25
C ASN A 165 18.30 12.75 0.54
N GLN A 166 18.30 11.60 -0.14
CA GLN A 166 19.09 10.48 0.34
C GLN A 166 20.58 10.86 0.12
N GLU A 167 21.30 11.12 1.19
CA GLU A 167 22.75 11.26 1.13
C GLU A 167 23.35 9.91 0.72
N LEU A 168 23.82 9.82 -0.52
CA LEU A 168 24.56 8.67 -1.01
C LEU A 168 26.04 8.84 -0.65
N SER A 169 26.56 8.05 0.27
CA SER A 169 28.01 7.94 0.48
C SER A 169 28.57 6.89 -0.46
N ILE A 170 29.25 7.31 -1.51
CA ILE A 170 29.91 6.42 -2.48
C ILE A 170 31.38 6.30 -2.07
N ARG A 171 31.80 5.10 -1.63
CA ARG A 171 33.21 4.77 -1.39
C ARG A 171 33.77 4.04 -2.61
N THR A 172 34.61 4.70 -3.38
CA THR A 172 35.43 4.05 -4.42
C THR A 172 36.69 3.51 -3.80
N GLY A 173 37.28 2.42 -4.36
CA GLY A 173 38.46 1.74 -3.80
C GLY A 173 39.74 2.59 -3.67
N GLU A 174 39.74 3.81 -4.17
CA GLU A 174 40.77 4.84 -4.00
C GLU A 174 40.22 5.94 -3.10
N ARG A 175 40.05 5.74 -1.82
CA ARG A 175 39.80 6.69 -0.71
C ARG A 175 39.39 8.15 -1.05
N LYS A 176 38.62 8.41 -2.10
CA LYS A 176 37.99 9.71 -2.37
C LYS A 176 36.52 9.62 -2.01
N GLU A 177 36.11 10.33 -0.95
CA GLU A 177 34.69 10.61 -0.71
C GLU A 177 34.22 11.59 -1.79
N LEU A 178 33.32 11.12 -2.66
CA LEU A 178 32.55 11.98 -3.52
C LEU A 178 31.23 12.27 -2.82
N VAL A 179 31.11 13.47 -2.27
CA VAL A 179 29.81 13.99 -1.84
C VAL A 179 29.04 14.35 -3.10
N ALA A 180 27.93 13.66 -3.37
CA ALA A 180 27.04 14.05 -4.46
C ALA A 180 26.46 15.43 -4.11
N SER A 181 26.93 16.46 -4.83
CA SER A 181 26.39 17.80 -4.73
C SER A 181 24.89 17.80 -5.11
N GLU A 182 24.14 18.62 -4.40
CA GLU A 182 22.72 18.90 -4.55
C GLU A 182 22.26 18.82 -6.03
N MET A 183 21.57 17.75 -6.38
CA MET A 183 20.74 17.77 -7.58
C MET A 183 19.55 18.66 -7.25
N GLU A 184 19.42 19.79 -7.92
CA GLU A 184 18.20 20.59 -7.90
C GLU A 184 17.02 19.67 -8.23
N THR A 185 16.15 19.50 -7.26
CA THR A 185 15.03 18.57 -7.36
C THR A 185 13.93 19.19 -8.21
N ASP A 186 13.88 18.80 -9.48
CA ASP A 186 12.67 18.93 -10.28
C ASP A 186 11.59 18.04 -9.63
N PRO A 187 10.44 18.61 -9.21
CA PRO A 187 9.35 17.83 -8.61
C PRO A 187 8.83 16.69 -9.48
N SER A 188 9.12 16.65 -10.76
CA SER A 188 8.71 15.60 -11.69
C SER A 188 9.44 14.26 -11.47
N TRP A 189 10.58 14.23 -10.77
CA TRP A 189 11.37 13.01 -10.52
C TRP A 189 10.76 12.05 -9.47
N PHE A 190 9.72 12.49 -8.74
CA PHE A 190 9.09 11.67 -7.71
C PHE A 190 8.17 10.57 -8.24
N TYR A 191 8.01 10.46 -9.56
CA TYR A 191 7.05 9.55 -10.20
C TYR A 191 7.70 8.50 -11.09
N VAL A 192 8.98 8.20 -10.89
CA VAL A 192 9.62 7.09 -11.61
C VAL A 192 9.28 5.79 -10.90
N ILE A 193 8.62 4.91 -11.62
CA ILE A 193 8.22 3.53 -11.27
C ILE A 193 9.46 2.70 -10.98
#